data_b47fd8dd923229a1dba9fe2a9f7f2f78
#
_entry.id   b47fd8dd923229a1dba9fe2a9f7f2f78
#
_cell.length_a   1.000
_cell.length_b   1.000
_cell.length_c   1.000
_cell.angle_alpha   90.00
_cell.angle_beta   90.00
_cell.angle_gamma   90.00
#
_symmetry.space_group_name_H-M   'P 1'
#
loop_
_entity.id
_entity.type
_entity.pdbx_description
1 polymer ?
#
loop_
_entity_poly.entity_id
_entity_poly.type
_entity_poly.pdbx_seq_one_letter_code
_entity_poly.pdbx_strand_id
1 'polypeptide(L)'
;SYYFAAPSDYITVENARKLSAIFTELGVPHVTGRVWTTDAMIRETAGLVAQRRSEGCLAVEMELAGVQAVCSFYGLSLYNFLEAGDVLEESGYDVANLRGANHDLGKLYIALETALRI
;
A
#
# COMPACT_ATOMS: atom_id res chain seq x y z
N SER A 1 -8.38 -4.60 -12.57
CA SER A 1 -8.29 -3.85 -13.82
C SER A 1 -8.96 -4.60 -14.94
N TYR A 2 -9.85 -3.95 -15.67
CA TYR A 2 -10.64 -4.54 -16.75
C TYR A 2 -9.85 -4.72 -18.05
N TYR A 3 -8.62 -4.24 -18.13
CA TYR A 3 -7.87 -4.14 -19.38
C TYR A 3 -6.76 -5.17 -19.56
N PHE A 4 -6.34 -5.84 -18.49
CA PHE A 4 -5.31 -6.86 -18.54
C PHE A 4 -5.66 -8.02 -17.64
N ALA A 5 -5.79 -9.22 -18.21
CA ALA A 5 -5.80 -10.44 -17.43
C ALA A 5 -4.41 -10.59 -16.78
N ALA A 6 -4.33 -10.36 -15.48
CA ALA A 6 -3.10 -10.61 -14.76
C ALA A 6 -2.84 -12.13 -14.72
N PRO A 7 -1.60 -12.58 -14.93
CA PRO A 7 -1.25 -14.00 -14.86
C PRO A 7 -1.33 -14.56 -13.43
N SER A 8 -1.52 -13.70 -12.43
CA SER A 8 -1.72 -14.05 -11.02
C SER A 8 -2.62 -13.02 -10.35
N ASP A 9 -3.15 -13.34 -9.18
CA ASP A 9 -3.94 -12.42 -8.34
C ASP A 9 -3.08 -11.28 -7.75
N TYR A 10 -1.77 -11.33 -7.91
CA TYR A 10 -0.82 -10.37 -7.38
C TYR A 10 0.07 -9.81 -8.48
N ILE A 11 0.34 -8.52 -8.39
CA ILE A 11 1.34 -7.82 -9.21
C ILE A 11 2.53 -7.44 -8.34
N THR A 12 3.69 -7.32 -8.95
CA THR A 12 4.89 -6.80 -8.28
C THR A 12 4.91 -5.29 -8.39
N VAL A 13 5.02 -4.63 -7.24
CA VAL A 13 5.32 -3.19 -7.18
C VAL A 13 6.83 -3.04 -7.23
N GLU A 14 7.31 -2.38 -8.27
CA GLU A 14 8.73 -2.13 -8.45
C GLU A 14 9.27 -1.17 -7.38
N ASN A 15 10.57 -1.13 -7.24
CA ASN A 15 11.28 -0.19 -6.35
C ASN A 15 11.03 -0.34 -4.84
N ALA A 16 10.28 -1.34 -4.37
CA ALA A 16 10.06 -1.54 -2.94
C ALA A 16 11.37 -1.69 -2.14
N ARG A 17 12.36 -2.42 -2.68
CA ARG A 17 13.68 -2.57 -2.05
C ARG A 17 14.46 -1.26 -2.00
N LYS A 18 14.44 -0.50 -3.07
CA LYS A 18 15.12 0.81 -3.14
C LYS A 18 14.50 1.79 -2.16
N LEU A 19 13.17 1.82 -2.08
CA LEU A 19 12.46 2.65 -1.12
C LEU A 19 12.75 2.24 0.34
N SER A 20 12.77 0.94 0.62
CA SER A 20 13.14 0.43 1.95
C SER A 20 14.56 0.85 2.36
N ALA A 21 15.52 0.82 1.44
CA ALA A 21 16.87 1.31 1.71
C ALA A 21 16.91 2.81 2.03
N ILE A 22 16.14 3.62 1.29
CA ILE A 22 16.01 5.07 1.55
C ILE A 22 15.39 5.31 2.93
N PHE A 23 14.35 4.58 3.30
CA PHE A 23 13.70 4.71 4.62
C PHE A 23 14.65 4.33 5.76
N THR A 24 15.46 3.30 5.56
CA THR A 24 16.51 2.91 6.51
C THR A 24 17.54 4.04 6.68
N GLU A 25 17.98 4.64 5.59
CA GLU A 25 18.91 5.80 5.61
C GLU A 25 18.30 7.00 6.34
N LEU A 26 17.02 7.28 6.11
CA LEU A 26 16.29 8.37 6.78
C LEU A 26 15.92 8.08 8.24
N GLY A 27 16.12 6.85 8.72
CA GLY A 27 15.70 6.44 10.05
C GLY A 27 14.19 6.31 10.22
N VAL A 28 13.45 6.12 9.12
CA VAL A 28 11.99 5.92 9.14
C VAL A 28 11.67 4.46 9.42
N PRO A 29 11.02 4.12 10.55
CA PRO A 29 10.57 2.76 10.82
C PRO A 29 9.56 2.31 9.76
N HIS A 30 9.77 1.15 9.19
CA HIS A 30 8.89 0.62 8.14
C HIS A 30 8.96 -0.90 8.06
N VAL A 31 7.98 -1.48 7.42
CA VAL A 31 7.96 -2.88 7.00
C VAL A 31 7.70 -2.95 5.51
N THR A 32 8.25 -3.97 4.85
CA THR A 32 8.00 -4.24 3.44
C THR A 32 7.23 -5.55 3.33
N GLY A 33 6.17 -5.55 2.57
CA GLY A 33 5.36 -6.74 2.42
C GLY A 33 4.25 -6.61 1.40
N ARG A 34 3.42 -7.63 1.34
CA ARG A 34 2.29 -7.71 0.43
C ARG A 34 1.14 -6.88 0.95
N VAL A 35 0.45 -6.19 0.06
CA VAL A 35 -0.80 -5.48 0.35
C VAL A 35 -1.90 -5.97 -0.59
N TRP A 36 -3.12 -5.82 -0.16
CA TRP A 36 -4.31 -6.15 -0.93
C TRP A 36 -4.98 -4.87 -1.41
N THR A 37 -5.13 -4.72 -2.73
CA THR A 37 -5.94 -3.65 -3.32
C THR A 37 -7.38 -4.14 -3.45
N THR A 38 -8.31 -3.50 -2.74
CA THR A 38 -9.75 -3.79 -2.81
C THR A 38 -10.49 -2.75 -3.64
N ASP A 39 -11.55 -3.15 -4.32
CA ASP A 39 -12.38 -2.22 -5.10
C ASP A 39 -13.33 -1.40 -4.23
N ALA A 40 -13.72 -1.91 -3.07
CA ALA A 40 -14.66 -1.26 -2.17
C ALA A 40 -14.55 -1.81 -0.74
N MET A 41 -14.70 -0.97 0.25
CA MET A 41 -14.69 -1.34 1.67
C MET A 41 -15.74 -2.41 2.00
N ILE A 42 -16.89 -2.38 1.34
CA ILE A 42 -17.95 -3.38 1.52
C ILE A 42 -17.55 -4.80 1.08
N ARG A 43 -16.47 -4.94 0.31
CA ARG A 43 -15.88 -6.22 -0.10
C ARG A 43 -14.87 -6.78 0.89
N GLU A 44 -14.55 -6.05 1.93
CA GLU A 44 -13.64 -6.49 3.00
C GLU A 44 -14.39 -7.38 4.01
N THR A 45 -14.98 -8.47 3.50
CA THR A 45 -15.68 -9.45 4.31
C THR A 45 -14.70 -10.21 5.22
N ALA A 46 -15.18 -10.72 6.35
CA ALA A 46 -14.34 -11.47 7.29
C ALA A 46 -13.63 -12.67 6.62
N GLY A 47 -14.32 -13.38 5.71
CA GLY A 47 -13.75 -14.50 4.97
C GLY A 47 -12.63 -14.05 4.03
N LEU A 48 -12.81 -12.95 3.30
CA LEU A 48 -11.81 -12.44 2.39
C LEU A 48 -10.60 -11.84 3.15
N VAL A 49 -10.83 -11.14 4.26
CA VAL A 49 -9.76 -10.67 5.14
C VAL A 49 -8.92 -11.84 5.67
N ALA A 50 -9.57 -12.91 6.15
CA ALA A 50 -8.87 -14.11 6.62
C ALA A 50 -8.04 -14.76 5.48
N GLN A 51 -8.59 -14.85 4.28
CA GLN A 51 -7.88 -15.35 3.10
C GLN A 51 -6.64 -14.51 2.80
N ARG A 52 -6.78 -13.19 2.67
CA ARG A 52 -5.66 -12.29 2.35
C ARG A 52 -4.58 -12.29 3.42
N ARG A 53 -4.96 -12.39 4.70
CA ARG A 53 -4.01 -12.58 5.81
C ARG A 53 -3.24 -13.90 5.67
N SER A 54 -3.91 -14.99 5.33
CA SER A 54 -3.25 -16.29 5.10
C SER A 54 -2.28 -16.26 3.92
N GLU A 55 -2.51 -15.40 2.94
CA GLU A 55 -1.62 -15.15 1.80
C GLU A 55 -0.45 -14.20 2.14
N GLY A 56 -0.37 -13.70 3.37
CA GLY A 56 0.69 -12.83 3.87
C GLY A 56 0.48 -11.35 3.61
N CYS A 57 -0.75 -10.90 3.33
CA CYS A 57 -1.04 -9.48 3.22
C CYS A 57 -0.96 -8.80 4.60
N LEU A 58 -0.23 -7.68 4.66
CA LEU A 58 -0.02 -6.87 5.86
C LEU A 58 -1.05 -5.74 5.96
N ALA A 59 -1.56 -5.28 4.85
CA ALA A 59 -2.48 -4.15 4.76
C ALA A 59 -3.46 -4.31 3.60
N VAL A 60 -4.51 -3.50 3.62
CA VAL A 60 -5.45 -3.29 2.53
C VAL A 60 -5.45 -1.81 2.14
N GLU A 61 -5.59 -1.56 0.85
CA GLU A 61 -5.69 -0.21 0.27
C GLU A 61 -6.56 -0.29 -1.02
N MET A 62 -6.76 0.79 -1.73
CA MET A 62 -7.75 0.83 -2.81
C MET A 62 -7.18 1.29 -4.16
N GLU A 63 -5.91 1.67 -4.28
CA GLU A 63 -5.37 2.36 -5.45
C GLU A 63 -4.15 1.70 -6.08
N LEU A 64 -3.32 1.03 -5.31
CA LEU A 64 -1.95 0.66 -5.68
C LEU A 64 -1.88 -0.21 -6.94
N ALA A 65 -2.74 -1.21 -7.06
CA ALA A 65 -2.74 -2.09 -8.23
C ALA A 65 -3.03 -1.32 -9.53
N GLY A 66 -3.99 -0.38 -9.48
CA GLY A 66 -4.31 0.49 -10.63
C GLY A 66 -3.17 1.45 -10.97
N VAL A 67 -2.60 2.09 -9.96
CA VAL A 67 -1.47 3.02 -10.15
C VAL A 67 -0.26 2.29 -10.74
N GLN A 68 0.08 1.11 -10.22
CA GLN A 68 1.19 0.32 -10.77
C GLN A 68 0.93 -0.09 -12.22
N ALA A 69 -0.30 -0.48 -12.56
CA ALA A 69 -0.66 -0.84 -13.92
C ALA A 69 -0.48 0.35 -14.89
N VAL A 70 -0.91 1.55 -14.50
CA VAL A 70 -0.72 2.78 -15.28
C VAL A 70 0.77 3.10 -15.42
N CYS A 71 1.52 3.06 -14.34
CA CYS A 71 2.96 3.32 -14.37
C CYS A 71 3.68 2.34 -15.31
N SER A 72 3.35 1.06 -15.23
CA SER A 72 3.94 0.03 -16.10
C SER A 72 3.60 0.28 -17.58
N PHE A 73 2.38 0.70 -17.88
CA PHE A 73 1.94 0.99 -19.25
C PHE A 73 2.71 2.17 -19.86
N TYR A 74 2.95 3.22 -19.08
CA TYR A 74 3.65 4.42 -19.56
C TYR A 74 5.17 4.39 -19.31
N GLY A 75 5.73 3.32 -18.79
CA GLY A 75 7.15 3.23 -18.46
C GLY A 75 7.59 4.18 -17.35
N LEU A 76 6.70 4.47 -16.41
CA LEU A 76 6.96 5.33 -15.26
C LEU A 76 7.42 4.50 -14.06
N SER A 77 8.35 5.05 -13.30
CA SER A 77 8.78 4.44 -12.03
C SER A 77 7.84 4.81 -10.90
N LEU A 78 7.35 3.81 -10.18
CA LEU A 78 6.52 3.98 -8.99
C LEU A 78 7.34 3.71 -7.72
N TYR A 79 7.24 4.64 -6.77
CA TYR A 79 7.72 4.49 -5.39
C TYR A 79 6.53 4.70 -4.46
N ASN A 80 6.08 3.63 -3.83
CA ASN A 80 4.86 3.65 -3.02
C ASN A 80 5.14 3.26 -1.57
N PHE A 81 4.59 4.02 -0.66
CA PHE A 81 4.49 3.66 0.75
C PHE A 81 3.10 4.00 1.28
N LEU A 82 2.71 3.33 2.33
CA LEU A 82 1.44 3.49 3.00
C LEU A 82 1.68 3.88 4.46
N GLU A 83 0.79 4.68 4.99
CA GLU A 83 0.68 4.94 6.41
C GLU A 83 -0.57 4.25 6.95
N ALA A 84 -0.45 3.56 8.09
CA ALA A 84 -1.58 2.91 8.70
C ALA A 84 -2.59 3.95 9.22
N GLY A 85 -3.80 3.91 8.71
CA GLY A 85 -4.88 4.83 9.06
C GLY A 85 -5.92 4.21 10.00
N ASP A 86 -6.27 2.98 9.76
CA ASP A 86 -7.24 2.21 10.53
C ASP A 86 -6.78 0.76 10.70
N VAL A 87 -7.42 0.04 11.59
CA VAL A 87 -7.14 -1.37 11.83
C VAL A 87 -8.41 -2.18 11.57
N LEU A 88 -8.27 -3.23 10.75
CA LEU A 88 -9.32 -4.23 10.56
C LEU A 88 -9.27 -5.22 11.71
N GLU A 89 -10.23 -5.13 12.60
CA GLU A 89 -10.45 -6.11 13.69
C GLU A 89 -11.59 -7.07 13.32
N GLU A 90 -11.67 -8.19 14.03
CA GLU A 90 -12.78 -9.15 13.86
C GLU A 90 -14.14 -8.53 14.18
N SER A 91 -14.18 -7.50 15.04
CA SER A 91 -15.37 -6.78 15.47
C SER A 91 -15.77 -5.60 14.57
N GLY A 92 -14.96 -5.24 13.57
CA GLY A 92 -15.18 -4.12 12.67
C GLY A 92 -13.99 -3.19 12.49
N TYR A 93 -14.24 -1.97 12.07
CA TYR A 93 -13.20 -0.96 11.82
C TYR A 93 -12.93 -0.12 13.07
N ASP A 94 -11.67 0.02 13.45
CA ASP A 94 -11.22 1.11 14.29
C ASP A 94 -10.78 2.29 13.42
N VAL A 95 -11.62 3.30 13.33
CA VAL A 95 -11.36 4.53 12.55
C VAL A 95 -10.78 5.67 13.38
N ALA A 96 -10.43 5.43 14.64
CA ALA A 96 -10.00 6.50 15.56
C ALA A 96 -8.78 7.27 15.02
N ASN A 97 -7.87 6.58 14.33
CA ASN A 97 -6.65 7.15 13.79
C ASN A 97 -6.76 7.65 12.34
N LEU A 98 -7.84 7.34 11.63
CA LEU A 98 -7.97 7.65 10.20
C LEU A 98 -7.91 9.16 9.93
N ARG A 99 -8.56 9.97 10.76
CA ARG A 99 -8.53 11.43 10.62
C ARG A 99 -7.15 12.01 10.88
N GLY A 100 -6.43 11.50 11.88
CA GLY A 100 -5.05 11.90 12.18
C GLY A 100 -4.11 11.59 11.02
N ALA A 101 -4.16 10.37 10.50
CA ALA A 101 -3.34 9.92 9.38
C ALA A 101 -3.55 10.79 8.11
N ASN A 102 -4.79 11.17 7.80
CA ASN A 102 -5.10 12.00 6.64
C ASN A 102 -4.59 13.45 6.74
N HIS A 103 -4.30 13.94 7.93
CA HIS A 103 -3.82 15.30 8.18
C HIS A 103 -2.36 15.36 8.63
N ASP A 104 -1.67 14.24 8.68
CA ASP A 104 -0.26 14.20 9.04
C ASP A 104 0.62 14.69 7.88
N LEU A 105 1.40 15.72 8.15
CA LEU A 105 2.38 16.27 7.20
C LEU A 105 3.66 15.43 7.13
N GLY A 106 3.88 14.52 8.07
CA GLY A 106 5.07 13.68 8.13
C GLY A 106 5.25 12.84 6.86
N LYS A 107 4.17 12.29 6.33
CA LYS A 107 4.19 11.53 5.08
C LYS A 107 4.60 12.35 3.86
N LEU A 108 4.19 13.63 3.79
CA LEU A 108 4.61 14.53 2.72
C LEU A 108 6.11 14.81 2.82
N TYR A 109 6.62 15.02 4.03
CA TYR A 109 8.04 15.21 4.26
C TYR A 109 8.86 13.98 3.85
N ILE A 110 8.42 12.78 4.22
CA ILE A 110 9.03 11.51 3.82
C ILE A 110 9.03 11.37 2.29
N ALA A 111 7.93 11.72 1.63
CA ALA A 111 7.83 11.66 0.16
C ALA A 111 8.83 12.61 -0.51
N LEU A 112 8.97 13.84 -0.01
CA LEU A 112 9.92 14.83 -0.53
C LEU A 112 11.38 14.37 -0.33
N GLU A 113 11.71 13.90 0.87
CA GLU A 113 13.04 13.36 1.17
C GLU A 113 13.38 12.13 0.32
N THR A 114 12.38 11.29 0.04
CA THR A 114 12.52 10.16 -0.87
C THR A 114 12.79 10.65 -2.30
N ALA A 115 12.03 11.62 -2.79
CA ALA A 115 12.19 12.17 -4.13
C ALA A 115 13.59 12.76 -4.37
N LEU A 116 14.21 13.34 -3.35
CA LEU A 116 15.57 13.87 -3.43
C LEU A 116 16.66 12.79 -3.55
N ARG A 117 16.34 11.52 -3.28
CA ARG A 117 17.27 10.38 -3.27
C ARG A 117 17.07 9.40 -4.43
N ILE A 118 16.10 9.66 -5.24
CA ILE A 118 15.79 8.82 -6.42
C ILE A 118 16.62 9.20 -7.64
#